data_71747975800d3307fa517061dee16715
#
_entry.id   71747975800d3307fa517061dee16715
#
_cell.length_a   1.000
_cell.length_b   1.000
_cell.length_c   1.000
_cell.angle_alpha   90.00
_cell.angle_beta   90.00
_cell.angle_gamma   90.00
#
_symmetry.space_group_name_H-M   'P 1'
#
loop_
_entity.id
_entity.type
_entity.pdbx_description
1 polymer ?
#
loop_
_entity_poly.entity_id
_entity_poly.type
_entity_poly.pdbx_seq_one_letter_code
_entity_poly.pdbx_strand_id
1 'polypeptide(L)'
;MFILRQRLAQLSHEAQPRVMSASCRAGSFYVTTEKDAFALNLGLMPNNPQAGIDAAIEIVEKARRYGFTEAELEHAKVQHTVNIEHRLDNKNKTRNAEYAKKIVSSFCGDEPCMNIEYEAALEAEFSATVTLDDINRTIKEMVDNQNQVCIVFGPTKYDGKPYTMPSADQFKAWIEHAQQQEYTNDNTAQQVDPVFMKKLPKKGKILSKHAADNGYTEYLLSNGIKVSARQSDIEPNRLTINMFRMGGRSLYPDTDAPTLQFLGSVVKESGAADFDFLTLEKKRRGKALRVVPYIDDEEEGVKGVCVASDLKTWLQIMYLYLTNPRKDKAIFHNMIAKQQSMLRNRNASPNVTYNDSLRVAVYGQRKRTQPLTADRLSEVSFDRIYQIYHERFGNLAGMHLIVTGDIRQDDFEELLCQYVASLPGKKNTNNDCKPGPYTLDIQEGKVTKVFHKEMATPSAQTNIVYSAPIAYTADTDLKLDVLSQIMRGVYTEKVREEKGGTYGVNVEGQFWKYPADGCSMAVSFRCDPNKYDELLPVIDQQLQRMATEGPTEEQLEKVKEYARKNYQRAVLTNGWWEYVRYHQLREGIDFNRDYLQKVDSLTTDSIRDFCRQLTASGNRIQVTMK
;
A
#
# COMPACT_ATOMS: atom_id res chain seq x y z
N MET A 1 -20.03 -0.82 13.84
CA MET A 1 -18.55 -0.62 13.84
C MET A 1 -18.01 0.15 12.64
N PHE A 2 -18.43 -0.14 11.40
CA PHE A 2 -17.97 0.59 10.21
C PHE A 2 -18.21 2.11 10.31
N ILE A 3 -19.41 2.53 10.68
CA ILE A 3 -19.78 3.94 10.81
C ILE A 3 -18.94 4.65 11.87
N LEU A 4 -18.76 4.04 13.04
CA LEU A 4 -17.97 4.62 14.12
C LEU A 4 -16.49 4.75 13.74
N ARG A 5 -15.91 3.77 13.02
CA ARG A 5 -14.54 3.86 12.48
C ARG A 5 -14.40 5.04 11.52
N GLN A 6 -15.40 5.30 10.68
CA GLN A 6 -15.36 6.45 9.76
C GLN A 6 -15.40 7.78 10.51
N ARG A 7 -16.24 7.91 11.56
CA ARG A 7 -16.26 9.11 12.40
C ARG A 7 -14.92 9.33 13.11
N LEU A 8 -14.33 8.28 13.70
CA LEU A 8 -13.03 8.34 14.37
C LEU A 8 -11.89 8.69 13.40
N ALA A 9 -11.89 8.14 12.19
CA ALA A 9 -10.87 8.42 11.20
C ALA A 9 -10.80 9.92 10.82
N GLN A 10 -11.92 10.65 10.91
CA GLN A 10 -11.97 12.07 10.61
C GLN A 10 -11.10 12.92 11.56
N LEU A 11 -10.92 12.49 12.82
CA LEU A 11 -10.10 13.20 13.80
C LEU A 11 -8.64 13.42 13.33
N SER A 12 -8.09 12.48 12.59
CA SER A 12 -6.72 12.59 12.08
C SER A 12 -6.60 13.50 10.86
N HIS A 13 -7.72 13.91 10.27
CA HIS A 13 -7.81 14.80 9.11
C HIS A 13 -8.36 16.20 9.45
N GLU A 14 -8.57 16.49 10.74
CA GLU A 14 -8.95 17.84 11.17
C GLU A 14 -7.86 18.86 10.85
N ALA A 15 -8.25 20.12 10.74
CA ALA A 15 -7.31 21.23 10.49
C ALA A 15 -6.26 21.36 11.61
N GLN A 16 -6.58 20.94 12.84
CA GLN A 16 -5.65 20.78 13.96
C GLN A 16 -5.88 19.38 14.55
N PRO A 17 -5.21 18.34 14.05
CA PRO A 17 -5.47 16.99 14.49
C PRO A 17 -5.07 16.81 15.96
N ARG A 18 -6.04 16.34 16.72
CA ARG A 18 -5.86 16.05 18.15
C ARG A 18 -5.27 14.65 18.40
N VAL A 19 -5.33 13.79 17.39
CA VAL A 19 -4.77 12.44 17.40
C VAL A 19 -3.89 12.19 16.17
N MET A 20 -2.91 11.31 16.29
CA MET A 20 -2.19 10.77 15.14
C MET A 20 -3.04 9.75 14.39
N SER A 21 -3.79 8.93 15.13
CA SER A 21 -4.72 7.94 14.61
C SER A 21 -5.81 7.62 15.62
N ALA A 22 -7.01 7.28 15.16
CA ALA A 22 -8.08 6.75 15.99
C ALA A 22 -8.81 5.65 15.25
N SER A 23 -9.08 4.53 15.91
CA SER A 23 -9.82 3.41 15.37
C SER A 23 -10.54 2.64 16.48
N CYS A 24 -11.55 1.85 16.11
CA CYS A 24 -12.24 0.99 17.06
C CYS A 24 -12.48 -0.40 16.46
N ARG A 25 -12.68 -1.37 17.35
CA ARG A 25 -13.10 -2.73 16.99
C ARG A 25 -14.07 -3.25 18.04
N ALA A 26 -14.91 -4.20 17.62
CA ALA A 26 -15.70 -5.01 18.53
C ALA A 26 -15.58 -6.48 18.12
N GLY A 27 -15.75 -7.36 19.07
CA GLY A 27 -15.64 -8.82 18.95
C GLY A 27 -14.88 -9.41 20.11
N SER A 28 -14.44 -10.65 19.95
CA SER A 28 -13.78 -11.42 20.99
C SER A 28 -12.61 -10.67 21.64
N PHE A 29 -12.56 -10.71 22.98
CA PHE A 29 -11.53 -10.06 23.77
C PHE A 29 -10.22 -10.84 23.66
N TYR A 30 -9.26 -10.31 22.89
CA TYR A 30 -7.97 -10.96 22.56
C TYR A 30 -8.14 -12.37 21.98
N VAL A 31 -7.78 -13.40 22.74
CA VAL A 31 -7.82 -14.81 22.34
C VAL A 31 -8.98 -15.59 22.98
N THR A 32 -9.80 -14.95 23.83
CA THR A 32 -10.97 -15.63 24.42
C THR A 32 -12.18 -15.50 23.52
N THR A 33 -12.92 -16.58 23.37
CA THR A 33 -14.19 -16.64 22.65
C THR A 33 -15.41 -16.39 23.55
N GLU A 34 -15.20 -16.40 24.88
CA GLU A 34 -16.29 -16.28 25.86
C GLU A 34 -16.66 -14.84 26.24
N LYS A 35 -15.86 -13.87 25.82
CA LYS A 35 -16.07 -12.45 26.15
C LYS A 35 -15.87 -11.60 24.92
N ASP A 36 -16.85 -10.75 24.65
CA ASP A 36 -16.74 -9.69 23.68
C ASP A 36 -16.29 -8.38 24.31
N ALA A 37 -15.60 -7.58 23.54
CA ALA A 37 -15.16 -6.26 23.95
C ALA A 37 -15.30 -5.24 22.82
N PHE A 38 -15.64 -4.03 23.20
CA PHE A 38 -15.41 -2.84 22.40
C PHE A 38 -14.05 -2.28 22.74
N ALA A 39 -13.17 -2.12 21.75
CA ALA A 39 -11.84 -1.56 21.94
C ALA A 39 -11.66 -0.29 21.10
N LEU A 40 -11.22 0.79 21.76
CA LEU A 40 -10.83 2.05 21.16
C LEU A 40 -9.30 2.12 21.15
N ASN A 41 -8.70 2.29 19.96
CA ASN A 41 -7.25 2.39 19.80
C ASN A 41 -6.87 3.80 19.34
N LEU A 42 -6.02 4.47 20.09
CA LEU A 42 -5.63 5.85 19.87
C LEU A 42 -4.11 6.00 19.72
N GLY A 43 -3.66 6.64 18.66
CA GLY A 43 -2.33 7.22 18.58
C GLY A 43 -2.39 8.67 19.07
N LEU A 44 -1.93 8.91 20.30
CA LEU A 44 -2.01 10.22 20.93
C LEU A 44 -0.81 11.11 20.58
N MET A 45 -1.03 12.42 20.57
CA MET A 45 0.05 13.41 20.48
C MET A 45 0.79 13.48 21.82
N PRO A 46 2.12 13.20 21.89
CA PRO A 46 2.84 13.15 23.16
C PRO A 46 2.81 14.47 23.96
N ASN A 47 2.70 15.60 23.26
CA ASN A 47 2.65 16.94 23.89
C ASN A 47 1.26 17.31 24.42
N ASN A 48 0.19 16.63 24.01
CA ASN A 48 -1.17 16.87 24.50
C ASN A 48 -2.04 15.60 24.38
N PRO A 49 -1.76 14.54 25.16
CA PRO A 49 -2.51 13.29 25.06
C PRO A 49 -3.98 13.43 25.48
N GLN A 50 -4.28 14.33 26.42
CA GLN A 50 -5.64 14.58 26.90
C GLN A 50 -6.57 15.02 25.75
N ALA A 51 -6.17 15.98 24.93
CA ALA A 51 -7.00 16.47 23.84
C ALA A 51 -7.38 15.36 22.83
N GLY A 52 -6.49 14.37 22.64
CA GLY A 52 -6.79 13.22 21.79
C GLY A 52 -7.81 12.25 22.42
N ILE A 53 -7.70 12.04 23.74
CA ILE A 53 -8.66 11.23 24.51
C ILE A 53 -10.04 11.89 24.49
N ASP A 54 -10.11 13.17 24.84
CA ASP A 54 -11.35 13.94 24.85
C ASP A 54 -12.07 13.87 23.49
N ALA A 55 -11.32 14.10 22.40
CA ALA A 55 -11.88 14.08 21.05
C ALA A 55 -12.40 12.69 20.62
N ALA A 56 -11.68 11.64 20.95
CA ALA A 56 -12.09 10.29 20.56
C ALA A 56 -13.28 9.81 21.39
N ILE A 57 -13.29 10.09 22.71
CA ILE A 57 -14.41 9.75 23.61
C ILE A 57 -15.65 10.58 23.26
N GLU A 58 -15.51 11.85 22.91
CA GLU A 58 -16.62 12.65 22.40
C GLU A 58 -17.36 11.96 21.26
N ILE A 59 -16.63 11.44 20.25
CA ILE A 59 -17.23 10.73 19.12
C ILE A 59 -17.94 9.45 19.56
N VAL A 60 -17.32 8.68 20.46
CA VAL A 60 -17.90 7.44 20.98
C VAL A 60 -19.16 7.74 21.80
N GLU A 61 -19.09 8.73 22.71
CA GLU A 61 -20.22 9.14 23.54
C GLU A 61 -21.37 9.75 22.73
N LYS A 62 -21.07 10.56 21.72
CA LYS A 62 -22.10 11.06 20.79
C LYS A 62 -22.79 9.90 20.05
N ALA A 63 -22.05 8.91 19.59
CA ALA A 63 -22.63 7.72 18.96
C ALA A 63 -23.48 6.93 19.97
N ARG A 64 -23.03 6.75 21.20
CA ARG A 64 -23.76 6.04 22.24
C ARG A 64 -25.06 6.76 22.64
N ARG A 65 -25.01 8.11 22.80
CA ARG A 65 -26.15 8.90 23.32
C ARG A 65 -27.13 9.28 22.25
N TYR A 66 -26.66 9.61 21.04
CA TYR A 66 -27.47 10.17 19.96
C TYR A 66 -27.55 9.26 18.72
N GLY A 67 -26.80 8.15 18.72
CA GLY A 67 -26.82 7.18 17.64
C GLY A 67 -26.14 7.65 16.37
N PHE A 68 -26.55 7.02 15.29
CA PHE A 68 -26.13 7.27 13.91
C PHE A 68 -27.28 7.87 13.10
N THR A 69 -27.00 8.25 11.85
CA THR A 69 -27.99 8.79 10.93
C THR A 69 -28.40 7.75 9.88
N GLU A 70 -29.60 7.91 9.29
CA GLU A 70 -30.07 7.05 8.19
C GLU A 70 -29.09 7.04 7.01
N ALA A 71 -28.53 8.20 6.66
CA ALA A 71 -27.53 8.30 5.58
C ALA A 71 -26.24 7.50 5.86
N GLU A 72 -25.83 7.39 7.12
CA GLU A 72 -24.68 6.56 7.51
C GLU A 72 -25.02 5.08 7.47
N LEU A 73 -26.24 4.70 7.88
CA LEU A 73 -26.72 3.32 7.78
C LEU A 73 -26.81 2.87 6.31
N GLU A 74 -27.43 3.66 5.45
CA GLU A 74 -27.51 3.35 4.01
C GLU A 74 -26.14 3.22 3.36
N HIS A 75 -25.20 4.11 3.71
CA HIS A 75 -23.83 3.97 3.24
C HIS A 75 -23.17 2.66 3.73
N ALA A 76 -23.37 2.29 4.98
CA ALA A 76 -22.84 1.04 5.54
C ALA A 76 -23.45 -0.20 4.83
N LYS A 77 -24.77 -0.19 4.55
CA LYS A 77 -25.44 -1.24 3.79
C LYS A 77 -24.87 -1.41 2.39
N VAL A 78 -24.68 -0.31 1.64
CA VAL A 78 -24.09 -0.35 0.29
C VAL A 78 -22.69 -0.95 0.33
N GLN A 79 -21.83 -0.54 1.27
CA GLN A 79 -20.48 -1.10 1.40
C GLN A 79 -20.52 -2.60 1.78
N HIS A 80 -21.46 -3.00 2.61
CA HIS A 80 -21.63 -4.40 2.99
C HIS A 80 -22.06 -5.25 1.78
N THR A 81 -23.05 -4.78 1.02
CA THR A 81 -23.52 -5.45 -0.21
C THR A 81 -22.38 -5.64 -1.21
N VAL A 82 -21.60 -4.60 -1.49
CA VAL A 82 -20.44 -4.71 -2.38
C VAL A 82 -19.43 -5.76 -1.89
N ASN A 83 -19.20 -5.86 -0.57
CA ASN A 83 -18.31 -6.87 -0.01
C ASN A 83 -18.88 -8.30 -0.14
N ILE A 84 -20.19 -8.48 0.02
CA ILE A 84 -20.88 -9.77 -0.19
C ILE A 84 -20.74 -10.19 -1.65
N GLU A 85 -21.10 -9.32 -2.58
CA GLU A 85 -20.99 -9.57 -4.03
C GLU A 85 -19.56 -9.95 -4.42
N HIS A 86 -18.56 -9.20 -3.93
CA HIS A 86 -17.17 -9.51 -4.18
C HIS A 86 -16.72 -10.89 -3.66
N ARG A 87 -17.23 -11.33 -2.50
CA ARG A 87 -16.93 -12.68 -1.97
C ARG A 87 -17.59 -13.76 -2.83
N LEU A 88 -18.85 -13.56 -3.24
CA LEU A 88 -19.56 -14.48 -4.14
C LEU A 88 -18.87 -14.62 -5.49
N ASP A 89 -18.51 -13.52 -6.11
CA ASP A 89 -17.85 -13.50 -7.43
C ASP A 89 -16.49 -14.21 -7.40
N ASN A 90 -15.81 -14.19 -6.25
CA ASN A 90 -14.51 -14.81 -6.05
C ASN A 90 -14.57 -16.18 -5.35
N LYS A 91 -15.75 -16.78 -5.15
CA LYS A 91 -15.90 -18.04 -4.41
C LYS A 91 -15.00 -19.18 -4.92
N ASN A 92 -14.88 -19.29 -6.25
CA ASN A 92 -14.06 -20.32 -6.90
C ASN A 92 -12.55 -20.04 -6.85
N LYS A 93 -12.14 -18.87 -6.32
CA LYS A 93 -10.75 -18.44 -6.18
C LYS A 93 -10.29 -18.42 -4.72
N THR A 94 -11.17 -18.78 -3.79
CA THR A 94 -10.88 -18.84 -2.35
C THR A 94 -9.76 -19.84 -2.09
N ARG A 95 -8.75 -19.43 -1.34
CA ARG A 95 -7.58 -20.26 -1.05
C ARG A 95 -7.92 -21.34 -0.03
N ASN A 96 -7.29 -22.51 -0.14
CA ASN A 96 -7.43 -23.58 0.84
C ASN A 96 -7.12 -23.14 2.28
N ALA A 97 -6.17 -22.22 2.46
CA ALA A 97 -5.85 -21.66 3.77
C ALA A 97 -7.01 -20.86 4.39
N GLU A 98 -7.85 -20.21 3.58
CA GLU A 98 -9.03 -19.47 4.05
C GLU A 98 -10.14 -20.45 4.46
N TYR A 99 -10.34 -21.52 3.68
CA TYR A 99 -11.25 -22.60 4.08
C TYR A 99 -10.76 -23.28 5.36
N ALA A 100 -9.47 -23.61 5.47
CA ALA A 100 -8.89 -24.21 6.67
C ALA A 100 -9.08 -23.30 7.89
N LYS A 101 -8.83 -21.99 7.74
CA LYS A 101 -9.06 -21.02 8.81
C LYS A 101 -10.54 -20.99 9.24
N LYS A 102 -11.47 -20.98 8.29
CA LYS A 102 -12.91 -20.98 8.55
C LYS A 102 -13.35 -22.25 9.30
N ILE A 103 -12.84 -23.42 8.85
CA ILE A 103 -13.12 -24.72 9.51
C ILE A 103 -12.56 -24.74 10.93
N VAL A 104 -11.31 -24.26 11.12
CA VAL A 104 -10.71 -24.19 12.46
C VAL A 104 -11.48 -23.24 13.37
N SER A 105 -11.88 -22.05 12.88
CA SER A 105 -12.71 -21.13 13.66
C SER A 105 -14.04 -21.74 14.05
N SER A 106 -14.69 -22.47 13.14
CA SER A 106 -15.95 -23.18 13.42
C SER A 106 -15.77 -24.32 14.42
N PHE A 107 -14.65 -25.07 14.33
CA PHE A 107 -14.37 -26.17 15.25
C PHE A 107 -14.00 -25.70 16.67
N CYS A 108 -13.26 -24.58 16.77
CA CYS A 108 -12.83 -24.02 18.06
C CYS A 108 -13.83 -23.05 18.69
N GLY A 109 -14.84 -22.63 17.95
CA GLY A 109 -15.91 -21.72 18.37
C GLY A 109 -17.27 -22.29 18.04
N ASP A 110 -18.34 -21.62 18.44
CA ASP A 110 -19.71 -22.05 18.16
C ASP A 110 -20.26 -21.51 16.81
N GLU A 111 -19.37 -21.01 15.93
CA GLU A 111 -19.76 -20.47 14.64
C GLU A 111 -20.01 -21.58 13.61
N PRO A 112 -21.19 -21.63 12.95
CA PRO A 112 -21.46 -22.65 11.94
C PRO A 112 -20.57 -22.46 10.70
N CYS A 113 -20.02 -23.57 10.18
CA CYS A 113 -19.28 -23.56 8.91
C CYS A 113 -20.27 -23.63 7.73
N MET A 114 -20.70 -22.47 7.25
CA MET A 114 -21.61 -22.34 6.11
C MET A 114 -20.85 -22.24 4.79
N ASN A 115 -21.49 -22.68 3.69
CA ASN A 115 -20.97 -22.36 2.35
C ASN A 115 -21.16 -20.86 2.05
N ILE A 116 -20.36 -20.34 1.12
CA ILE A 116 -20.30 -18.90 0.84
C ILE A 116 -21.61 -18.36 0.25
N GLU A 117 -22.33 -19.17 -0.53
CA GLU A 117 -23.60 -18.80 -1.12
C GLU A 117 -24.69 -18.62 -0.06
N TYR A 118 -24.77 -19.54 0.88
CA TYR A 118 -25.73 -19.46 1.96
C TYR A 118 -25.41 -18.32 2.93
N GLU A 119 -24.12 -18.18 3.28
CA GLU A 119 -23.63 -17.08 4.11
C GLU A 119 -23.97 -15.72 3.49
N ALA A 120 -23.68 -15.56 2.19
CA ALA A 120 -23.97 -14.33 1.46
C ALA A 120 -25.47 -14.02 1.35
N ALA A 121 -26.30 -15.05 1.13
CA ALA A 121 -27.76 -14.89 1.10
C ALA A 121 -28.29 -14.45 2.48
N LEU A 122 -27.82 -15.09 3.55
CA LEU A 122 -28.20 -14.75 4.92
C LEU A 122 -27.75 -13.33 5.31
N GLU A 123 -26.51 -12.95 4.96
CA GLU A 123 -26.00 -11.60 5.21
C GLU A 123 -26.78 -10.54 4.42
N ALA A 124 -27.16 -10.82 3.18
CA ALA A 124 -27.96 -9.91 2.36
C ALA A 124 -29.36 -9.72 2.95
N GLU A 125 -30.02 -10.80 3.35
CA GLU A 125 -31.32 -10.76 4.01
C GLU A 125 -31.25 -9.99 5.33
N PHE A 126 -30.26 -10.31 6.17
CA PHE A 126 -30.06 -9.61 7.44
C PHE A 126 -29.79 -8.11 7.23
N SER A 127 -28.91 -7.76 6.29
CA SER A 127 -28.58 -6.36 5.98
C SER A 127 -29.82 -5.56 5.53
N ALA A 128 -30.74 -6.19 4.80
CA ALA A 128 -31.98 -5.55 4.37
C ALA A 128 -32.92 -5.23 5.55
N THR A 129 -32.93 -6.08 6.57
CA THR A 129 -33.83 -5.92 7.75
C THR A 129 -33.30 -4.99 8.82
N VAL A 130 -31.98 -4.73 8.85
CA VAL A 130 -31.34 -3.85 9.85
C VAL A 130 -31.89 -2.43 9.77
N THR A 131 -32.41 -1.93 10.89
CA THR A 131 -32.96 -0.58 11.03
C THR A 131 -31.96 0.35 11.75
N LEU A 132 -32.27 1.65 11.69
CA LEU A 132 -31.51 2.65 12.45
C LEU A 132 -31.61 2.41 13.96
N ASP A 133 -32.80 2.00 14.44
CA ASP A 133 -33.02 1.68 15.85
C ASP A 133 -32.16 0.50 16.31
N ASP A 134 -31.99 -0.52 15.47
CA ASP A 134 -31.16 -1.68 15.80
C ASP A 134 -29.70 -1.28 16.01
N ILE A 135 -29.12 -0.52 15.08
CA ILE A 135 -27.71 -0.10 15.22
C ILE A 135 -27.52 0.89 16.36
N ASN A 136 -28.52 1.74 16.67
CA ASN A 136 -28.48 2.68 17.77
C ASN A 136 -28.64 1.99 19.13
N ARG A 137 -29.43 0.91 19.20
CA ARG A 137 -29.51 0.05 20.38
C ARG A 137 -28.18 -0.69 20.57
N THR A 138 -27.66 -1.31 19.52
CA THR A 138 -26.40 -2.06 19.58
C THR A 138 -25.23 -1.21 20.05
N ILE A 139 -25.08 0.03 19.59
CA ILE A 139 -23.97 0.88 20.05
C ILE A 139 -24.11 1.27 21.53
N LYS A 140 -25.33 1.44 22.05
CA LYS A 140 -25.58 1.69 23.46
C LYS A 140 -25.20 0.51 24.35
N GLU A 141 -25.55 -0.70 23.92
CA GLU A 141 -25.25 -1.94 24.64
C GLU A 141 -23.75 -2.25 24.60
N MET A 142 -23.11 -2.00 23.47
CA MET A 142 -21.69 -2.28 23.24
C MET A 142 -20.76 -1.33 24.03
N VAL A 143 -21.19 -0.09 24.26
CA VAL A 143 -20.41 0.95 24.95
C VAL A 143 -21.16 1.34 26.23
N ASP A 144 -21.06 0.50 27.25
CA ASP A 144 -21.74 0.71 28.53
C ASP A 144 -20.91 1.48 29.56
N ASN A 145 -19.65 1.74 29.26
CA ASN A 145 -18.69 2.40 30.15
C ASN A 145 -18.39 1.63 31.46
N GLN A 146 -18.66 0.32 31.50
CA GLN A 146 -18.34 -0.57 32.62
C GLN A 146 -17.19 -1.51 32.24
N ASN A 147 -16.54 -2.10 33.24
CA ASN A 147 -15.48 -3.08 33.06
C ASN A 147 -14.37 -2.64 32.07
N GLN A 148 -13.92 -1.39 32.22
CA GLN A 148 -12.94 -0.80 31.32
C GLN A 148 -11.50 -1.18 31.69
N VAL A 149 -10.70 -1.50 30.67
CA VAL A 149 -9.25 -1.67 30.80
C VAL A 149 -8.57 -0.68 29.87
N CYS A 150 -7.69 0.16 30.44
CA CYS A 150 -6.88 1.10 29.69
C CYS A 150 -5.43 0.62 29.69
N ILE A 151 -4.87 0.41 28.49
CA ILE A 151 -3.46 0.04 28.32
C ILE A 151 -2.78 1.17 27.55
N VAL A 152 -1.74 1.75 28.15
CA VAL A 152 -1.01 2.86 27.56
C VAL A 152 0.45 2.47 27.34
N PHE A 153 0.93 2.71 26.12
CA PHE A 153 2.34 2.58 25.77
C PHE A 153 2.87 3.95 25.39
N GLY A 154 4.02 4.29 25.91
CA GLY A 154 4.69 5.55 25.59
C GLY A 154 6.20 5.39 25.51
N PRO A 155 6.89 6.33 24.85
CA PRO A 155 8.34 6.32 24.78
C PRO A 155 8.95 6.72 26.13
N THR A 156 10.13 6.21 26.43
CA THR A 156 10.93 6.67 27.59
C THR A 156 11.64 7.99 27.33
N LYS A 157 11.79 8.35 26.07
CA LYS A 157 12.38 9.62 25.63
C LYS A 157 11.54 10.21 24.48
N TYR A 158 11.37 11.53 24.50
CA TYR A 158 10.75 12.27 23.40
C TYR A 158 11.62 13.48 23.06
N ASP A 159 11.94 13.68 21.80
CA ASP A 159 12.85 14.73 21.32
C ASP A 159 14.25 14.68 22.01
N GLY A 160 14.76 13.45 22.21
CA GLY A 160 16.04 13.20 22.86
C GLY A 160 16.07 13.43 24.39
N LYS A 161 14.98 13.91 24.98
CA LYS A 161 14.83 14.16 26.42
C LYS A 161 14.04 13.04 27.10
N PRO A 162 14.28 12.76 28.39
CA PRO A 162 13.42 11.86 29.15
C PRO A 162 11.96 12.32 29.05
N TYR A 163 11.07 11.39 28.72
CA TYR A 163 9.63 11.65 28.65
C TYR A 163 8.95 11.00 29.87
N THR A 164 8.29 11.83 30.67
CA THR A 164 7.47 11.34 31.74
C THR A 164 6.04 11.18 31.25
N MET A 165 5.64 9.92 31.10
CA MET A 165 4.27 9.59 30.73
C MET A 165 3.32 10.01 31.89
N PRO A 166 2.12 10.55 31.56
CA PRO A 166 1.10 10.79 32.59
C PRO A 166 0.78 9.52 33.38
N SER A 167 0.41 9.67 34.65
CA SER A 167 0.11 8.53 35.50
C SER A 167 -1.18 7.81 35.09
N ALA A 168 -1.34 6.58 35.55
CA ALA A 168 -2.57 5.81 35.32
C ALA A 168 -3.81 6.56 35.85
N ASP A 169 -3.68 7.22 37.01
CA ASP A 169 -4.77 8.01 37.60
C ASP A 169 -5.13 9.23 36.72
N GLN A 170 -4.14 9.87 36.12
CA GLN A 170 -4.40 10.96 35.18
C GLN A 170 -5.14 10.48 33.93
N PHE A 171 -4.73 9.37 33.29
CA PHE A 171 -5.46 8.79 32.17
C PHE A 171 -6.88 8.41 32.54
N LYS A 172 -7.07 7.80 33.72
CA LYS A 172 -8.39 7.46 34.24
C LYS A 172 -9.26 8.71 34.42
N ALA A 173 -8.73 9.75 35.06
CA ALA A 173 -9.44 11.01 35.27
C ALA A 173 -9.86 11.68 33.94
N TRP A 174 -9.00 11.67 32.91
CA TRP A 174 -9.33 12.23 31.60
C TRP A 174 -10.44 11.43 30.91
N ILE A 175 -10.39 10.10 30.97
CA ILE A 175 -11.42 9.23 30.41
C ILE A 175 -12.77 9.46 31.11
N GLU A 176 -12.79 9.42 32.43
CA GLU A 176 -14.00 9.64 33.22
C GLU A 176 -14.61 11.03 32.95
N HIS A 177 -13.76 12.06 32.95
CA HIS A 177 -14.18 13.42 32.62
C HIS A 177 -14.83 13.50 31.23
N ALA A 178 -14.19 12.98 30.20
CA ALA A 178 -14.72 12.99 28.83
C ALA A 178 -16.02 12.18 28.72
N GLN A 179 -16.15 11.06 29.42
CA GLN A 179 -17.38 10.27 29.46
C GLN A 179 -18.56 10.98 30.17
N GLN A 180 -18.28 11.86 31.10
CA GLN A 180 -19.29 12.61 31.85
C GLN A 180 -19.69 13.94 31.21
N GLN A 181 -18.92 14.44 30.26
CA GLN A 181 -19.23 15.69 29.54
C GLN A 181 -20.61 15.65 28.88
N GLU A 182 -21.26 16.78 28.86
CA GLU A 182 -22.46 16.99 28.01
C GLU A 182 -22.02 17.33 26.60
N TYR A 183 -22.56 16.60 25.63
CA TYR A 183 -22.29 16.81 24.21
C TYR A 183 -23.57 17.20 23.49
N THR A 184 -23.44 18.05 22.49
CA THR A 184 -24.56 18.41 21.60
C THR A 184 -24.79 17.33 20.55
N ASN A 185 -26.06 17.15 20.18
CA ASN A 185 -26.41 16.28 19.06
C ASN A 185 -26.16 16.99 17.73
N ASP A 186 -25.04 16.69 17.09
CA ASP A 186 -24.65 17.26 15.80
C ASP A 186 -25.07 16.35 14.61
N ASN A 187 -25.93 15.37 14.84
CA ASN A 187 -26.42 14.43 13.83
C ASN A 187 -27.34 15.10 12.78
N THR A 188 -27.15 16.39 12.49
CA THR A 188 -27.81 17.02 11.36
C THR A 188 -27.27 16.40 10.07
N ALA A 189 -28.14 15.67 9.37
CA ALA A 189 -27.84 15.12 8.07
C ALA A 189 -27.55 16.25 7.08
N GLN A 190 -26.28 16.70 7.00
CA GLN A 190 -25.86 17.51 5.87
C GLN A 190 -25.93 16.62 4.64
N GLN A 191 -27.01 16.78 3.86
CA GLN A 191 -27.08 16.23 2.52
C GLN A 191 -25.94 16.86 1.71
N VAL A 192 -24.92 16.07 1.46
CA VAL A 192 -23.83 16.49 0.58
C VAL A 192 -24.31 16.27 -0.85
N ASP A 193 -24.39 17.35 -1.63
CA ASP A 193 -24.65 17.27 -3.07
C ASP A 193 -23.72 16.24 -3.73
N PRO A 194 -24.23 15.14 -4.32
CA PRO A 194 -23.40 14.07 -4.90
C PRO A 194 -22.67 14.48 -6.18
N VAL A 195 -22.95 15.67 -6.72
CA VAL A 195 -22.38 16.16 -7.97
C VAL A 195 -20.92 16.56 -7.77
N PHE A 196 -19.99 15.87 -8.43
CA PHE A 196 -18.57 16.23 -8.42
C PHE A 196 -18.22 17.36 -9.38
N MET A 197 -18.93 17.48 -10.50
CA MET A 197 -18.65 18.46 -11.55
C MET A 197 -19.95 19.10 -12.03
N LYS A 198 -20.18 20.37 -11.69
CA LYS A 198 -21.33 21.15 -12.18
C LYS A 198 -21.20 21.50 -13.66
N LYS A 199 -19.98 21.67 -14.14
CA LYS A 199 -19.69 21.95 -15.56
C LYS A 199 -18.74 20.86 -16.06
N LEU A 200 -19.20 20.14 -17.09
CA LEU A 200 -18.39 19.11 -17.73
C LEU A 200 -17.32 19.74 -18.63
N PRO A 201 -16.12 19.14 -18.73
CA PRO A 201 -15.09 19.58 -19.65
C PRO A 201 -15.54 19.40 -21.11
N LYS A 202 -14.95 20.14 -22.02
CA LYS A 202 -15.21 19.97 -23.46
C LYS A 202 -14.67 18.61 -23.90
N LYS A 203 -15.54 17.78 -24.50
CA LYS A 203 -15.16 16.44 -24.98
C LYS A 203 -13.97 16.51 -25.96
N GLY A 204 -12.99 15.64 -25.75
CA GLY A 204 -11.98 15.33 -26.75
C GLY A 204 -12.47 14.26 -27.74
N LYS A 205 -11.53 13.62 -28.48
CA LYS A 205 -11.84 12.64 -29.53
C LYS A 205 -10.92 11.43 -29.42
N ILE A 206 -11.40 10.27 -29.84
CA ILE A 206 -10.60 9.10 -30.15
C ILE A 206 -10.08 9.26 -31.58
N LEU A 207 -8.77 9.21 -31.78
CA LEU A 207 -8.11 9.33 -33.08
C LEU A 207 -7.91 7.97 -33.76
N SER A 208 -7.61 6.94 -32.99
CA SER A 208 -7.48 5.56 -33.49
C SER A 208 -7.90 4.56 -32.43
N LYS A 209 -8.33 3.38 -32.91
CA LYS A 209 -8.70 2.21 -32.10
C LYS A 209 -8.22 0.97 -32.85
N HIS A 210 -7.50 0.08 -32.17
CA HIS A 210 -7.05 -1.20 -32.74
C HIS A 210 -6.88 -2.27 -31.65
N ALA A 211 -6.96 -3.53 -32.05
CA ALA A 211 -6.68 -4.65 -31.16
C ALA A 211 -5.17 -4.74 -30.85
N ALA A 212 -4.83 -5.14 -29.65
CA ALA A 212 -3.47 -5.36 -29.17
C ALA A 212 -3.35 -6.73 -28.50
N ASP A 213 -2.12 -7.09 -28.11
CA ASP A 213 -1.83 -8.36 -27.44
C ASP A 213 -2.62 -8.53 -26.13
N ASN A 214 -2.73 -9.78 -25.68
CA ASN A 214 -3.36 -10.15 -24.41
C ASN A 214 -4.83 -9.68 -24.26
N GLY A 215 -5.54 -9.51 -25.39
CA GLY A 215 -6.96 -9.13 -25.42
C GLY A 215 -7.22 -7.66 -25.09
N TYR A 216 -6.21 -6.80 -25.19
CA TYR A 216 -6.37 -5.36 -25.07
C TYR A 216 -6.87 -4.72 -26.36
N THR A 217 -7.63 -3.66 -26.22
CA THR A 217 -7.91 -2.67 -27.26
C THR A 217 -7.15 -1.40 -26.95
N GLU A 218 -6.38 -0.90 -27.91
CA GLU A 218 -5.65 0.36 -27.77
C GLU A 218 -6.39 1.51 -28.42
N TYR A 219 -6.38 2.63 -27.75
CA TYR A 219 -6.92 3.91 -28.23
C TYR A 219 -5.84 5.00 -28.15
N LEU A 220 -5.77 5.81 -29.18
CA LEU A 220 -5.03 7.08 -29.16
C LEU A 220 -6.04 8.23 -29.05
N LEU A 221 -5.89 9.04 -28.02
CA LEU A 221 -6.76 10.19 -27.78
C LEU A 221 -6.21 11.48 -28.37
N SER A 222 -7.10 12.44 -28.62
CA SER A 222 -6.76 13.72 -29.26
C SER A 222 -5.77 14.59 -28.50
N ASN A 223 -5.62 14.36 -27.19
CA ASN A 223 -4.65 15.02 -26.32
C ASN A 223 -3.32 14.26 -26.18
N GLY A 224 -3.12 13.17 -26.93
CA GLY A 224 -1.90 12.38 -26.92
C GLY A 224 -1.80 11.32 -25.80
N ILE A 225 -2.86 11.12 -25.02
CA ILE A 225 -2.94 10.01 -24.06
C ILE A 225 -3.26 8.72 -24.84
N LYS A 226 -2.58 7.62 -24.47
CA LYS A 226 -2.83 6.28 -24.97
C LYS A 226 -3.64 5.51 -23.94
N VAL A 227 -4.64 4.73 -24.38
CA VAL A 227 -5.47 3.92 -23.48
C VAL A 227 -5.35 2.45 -23.93
N SER A 228 -5.12 1.56 -23.00
CA SER A 228 -5.19 0.12 -23.16
C SER A 228 -6.35 -0.41 -22.33
N ALA A 229 -7.43 -0.85 -22.96
CA ALA A 229 -8.63 -1.34 -22.30
C ALA A 229 -8.80 -2.83 -22.56
N ARG A 230 -8.99 -3.63 -21.52
CA ARG A 230 -9.26 -5.06 -21.61
C ARG A 230 -10.57 -5.40 -20.93
N GLN A 231 -11.59 -5.72 -21.73
CA GLN A 231 -12.83 -6.30 -21.22
C GLN A 231 -12.54 -7.68 -20.63
N SER A 232 -13.00 -7.93 -19.43
CA SER A 232 -12.80 -9.19 -18.73
C SER A 232 -13.92 -9.46 -17.73
N ASP A 233 -14.42 -10.67 -17.72
CA ASP A 233 -15.39 -11.22 -16.77
C ASP A 233 -14.71 -12.03 -15.64
N ILE A 234 -13.39 -12.03 -15.61
CA ILE A 234 -12.59 -12.76 -14.62
C ILE A 234 -12.95 -12.33 -13.19
N GLU A 235 -13.09 -11.03 -12.96
CA GLU A 235 -13.59 -10.46 -11.70
C GLU A 235 -14.80 -9.59 -12.05
N PRO A 236 -16.02 -10.16 -12.01
CA PRO A 236 -17.23 -9.44 -12.37
C PRO A 236 -17.38 -8.14 -11.58
N ASN A 237 -17.99 -7.15 -12.20
CA ASN A 237 -18.27 -5.84 -11.60
C ASN A 237 -17.03 -5.13 -11.02
N ARG A 238 -15.82 -5.46 -11.48
CA ARG A 238 -14.59 -4.86 -10.95
C ARG A 238 -13.67 -4.36 -12.06
N LEU A 239 -13.12 -3.17 -11.86
CA LEU A 239 -12.12 -2.54 -12.72
C LEU A 239 -10.85 -2.23 -11.94
N THR A 240 -9.71 -2.58 -12.52
CA THR A 240 -8.38 -2.10 -12.11
C THR A 240 -7.94 -1.02 -13.11
N ILE A 241 -7.52 0.12 -12.60
CA ILE A 241 -7.21 1.30 -13.41
C ILE A 241 -5.85 1.85 -13.00
N ASN A 242 -4.98 2.05 -13.99
CA ASN A 242 -3.66 2.61 -13.79
C ASN A 242 -3.31 3.58 -14.92
N MET A 243 -3.21 4.85 -14.60
CA MET A 243 -2.73 5.89 -15.50
C MET A 243 -1.33 6.30 -15.07
N PHE A 244 -0.34 6.14 -15.93
CA PHE A 244 1.05 6.38 -15.57
C PHE A 244 1.87 6.97 -16.71
N ARG A 245 2.99 7.56 -16.35
CA ARG A 245 4.06 8.00 -17.25
C ARG A 245 5.38 7.93 -16.50
N MET A 246 6.44 7.53 -17.20
CA MET A 246 7.79 7.52 -16.64
C MET A 246 8.29 8.94 -16.36
N GLY A 247 9.18 9.06 -15.39
CA GLY A 247 9.79 10.32 -14.97
C GLY A 247 9.88 10.43 -13.45
N GLY A 248 8.78 10.75 -12.79
CA GLY A 248 8.67 10.77 -11.34
C GLY A 248 9.68 11.69 -10.65
N ARG A 249 10.10 11.29 -9.47
CA ARG A 249 11.08 12.01 -8.64
C ARG A 249 12.48 12.04 -9.24
N SER A 250 12.80 11.09 -10.14
CA SER A 250 14.10 11.01 -10.80
C SER A 250 14.43 12.21 -11.68
N LEU A 251 13.43 13.01 -12.05
CA LEU A 251 13.59 14.24 -12.83
C LEU A 251 14.05 15.44 -12.00
N TYR A 252 14.05 15.33 -10.67
CA TYR A 252 14.30 16.45 -9.77
C TYR A 252 15.59 16.24 -8.96
N PRO A 253 16.34 17.32 -8.66
CA PRO A 253 17.58 17.22 -7.92
C PRO A 253 17.37 16.74 -6.49
N ASP A 254 18.43 16.23 -5.88
CA ASP A 254 18.41 15.72 -4.49
C ASP A 254 18.01 16.80 -3.47
N THR A 255 18.13 18.09 -3.82
CA THR A 255 17.65 19.22 -3.00
C THR A 255 16.13 19.24 -2.83
N ASP A 256 15.38 18.73 -3.81
CA ASP A 256 13.92 18.63 -3.75
C ASP A 256 13.45 17.36 -3.01
N ALA A 257 14.36 16.45 -2.65
CA ALA A 257 14.00 15.15 -2.08
C ALA A 257 13.09 15.21 -0.84
N PRO A 258 13.28 16.12 0.14
CA PRO A 258 12.33 16.26 1.25
C PRO A 258 10.93 16.64 0.79
N THR A 259 10.83 17.61 -0.12
CA THR A 259 9.55 18.09 -0.69
C THR A 259 8.83 16.97 -1.46
N LEU A 260 9.57 16.21 -2.28
CA LEU A 260 9.03 15.12 -3.09
C LEU A 260 8.43 13.97 -2.25
N GLN A 261 8.93 13.74 -1.03
CA GLN A 261 8.38 12.74 -0.13
C GLN A 261 6.95 13.05 0.32
N PHE A 262 6.61 14.35 0.42
CA PHE A 262 5.28 14.80 0.87
C PHE A 262 4.31 15.09 -0.26
N LEU A 263 4.78 15.20 -1.49
CA LEU A 263 4.00 15.70 -2.61
C LEU A 263 2.68 14.94 -2.79
N GLY A 264 2.73 13.62 -2.94
CA GLY A 264 1.53 12.80 -3.16
C GLY A 264 0.53 12.89 -2.00
N SER A 265 1.03 12.85 -0.76
CA SER A 265 0.19 12.93 0.44
C SER A 265 -0.44 14.29 0.62
N VAL A 266 0.32 15.38 0.43
CA VAL A 266 -0.19 16.75 0.57
C VAL A 266 -1.27 17.03 -0.47
N VAL A 267 -1.06 16.67 -1.72
CA VAL A 267 -2.06 16.87 -2.78
C VAL A 267 -3.32 16.06 -2.50
N LYS A 268 -3.17 14.78 -2.15
CA LYS A 268 -4.30 13.92 -1.84
C LYS A 268 -5.13 14.45 -0.67
N GLU A 269 -4.48 14.80 0.44
CA GLU A 269 -5.17 15.21 1.67
C GLU A 269 -5.67 16.67 1.61
N SER A 270 -5.13 17.49 0.72
CA SER A 270 -5.70 18.82 0.44
C SER A 270 -7.02 18.74 -0.32
N GLY A 271 -7.28 17.65 -1.03
CA GLY A 271 -8.48 17.49 -1.84
C GLY A 271 -8.34 17.99 -3.28
N ALA A 272 -9.46 18.23 -3.96
CA ALA A 272 -9.49 18.67 -5.35
C ALA A 272 -10.65 19.63 -5.63
N ALA A 273 -10.46 20.57 -6.53
CA ALA A 273 -11.38 21.65 -6.85
C ALA A 273 -11.82 22.42 -5.57
N ASP A 274 -13.12 22.60 -5.38
CA ASP A 274 -13.69 23.27 -4.20
C ASP A 274 -13.86 22.33 -3.00
N PHE A 275 -13.47 21.04 -3.14
CA PHE A 275 -13.70 20.02 -2.14
C PHE A 275 -12.41 19.71 -1.37
N ASP A 276 -12.42 19.88 -0.05
CA ASP A 276 -11.42 19.29 0.81
C ASP A 276 -11.54 17.76 0.83
N PHE A 277 -10.55 17.10 1.43
CA PHE A 277 -10.51 15.64 1.50
C PHE A 277 -11.76 15.04 2.16
N LEU A 278 -12.22 15.61 3.27
CA LEU A 278 -13.40 15.11 4.00
C LEU A 278 -14.69 15.27 3.19
N THR A 279 -14.82 16.38 2.46
CA THR A 279 -15.95 16.60 1.57
C THR A 279 -15.94 15.63 0.40
N LEU A 280 -14.77 15.35 -0.21
CA LEU A 280 -14.65 14.31 -1.24
C LEU A 280 -15.03 12.93 -0.70
N GLU A 281 -14.58 12.57 0.51
CA GLU A 281 -14.96 11.31 1.16
C GLU A 281 -16.47 11.23 1.42
N LYS A 282 -17.09 12.33 1.86
CA LYS A 282 -18.56 12.39 2.05
C LYS A 282 -19.31 12.27 0.71
N LYS A 283 -18.84 12.93 -0.35
CA LYS A 283 -19.48 12.89 -1.70
C LYS A 283 -19.41 11.50 -2.34
N ARG A 284 -18.40 10.72 -2.04
CA ARG A 284 -18.26 9.35 -2.55
C ARG A 284 -18.91 8.28 -1.67
N ARG A 285 -19.66 8.66 -0.63
CA ARG A 285 -20.43 7.71 0.16
C ARG A 285 -21.38 6.92 -0.74
N GLY A 286 -21.47 5.60 -0.53
CA GLY A 286 -22.22 4.70 -1.40
C GLY A 286 -21.51 4.35 -2.71
N LYS A 287 -20.24 4.74 -2.90
CA LYS A 287 -19.42 4.39 -4.05
C LYS A 287 -18.30 3.44 -3.63
N ALA A 288 -18.07 2.41 -4.45
CA ALA A 288 -17.02 1.44 -4.23
C ALA A 288 -15.84 1.75 -5.17
N LEU A 289 -15.05 2.77 -4.81
CA LEU A 289 -13.91 3.20 -5.62
C LEU A 289 -12.75 3.71 -4.76
N ARG A 290 -11.56 3.67 -5.34
CA ARG A 290 -10.34 4.28 -4.81
C ARG A 290 -9.58 4.97 -5.93
N VAL A 291 -9.23 6.26 -5.74
CA VAL A 291 -8.43 7.07 -6.66
C VAL A 291 -7.22 7.59 -5.90
N VAL A 292 -6.01 7.31 -6.38
CA VAL A 292 -4.76 7.69 -5.72
C VAL A 292 -3.82 8.33 -6.73
N PRO A 293 -3.69 9.66 -6.75
CA PRO A 293 -2.61 10.32 -7.47
C PRO A 293 -1.27 10.04 -6.77
N TYR A 294 -0.21 9.84 -7.55
CA TYR A 294 1.11 9.53 -7.01
C TYR A 294 2.23 10.09 -7.86
N ILE A 295 3.39 10.31 -7.24
CA ILE A 295 4.68 10.55 -7.88
C ILE A 295 5.69 9.68 -7.13
N ASP A 296 6.13 8.59 -7.77
CA ASP A 296 7.11 7.65 -7.25
C ASP A 296 8.52 7.98 -7.77
N ASP A 297 9.51 7.14 -7.51
CA ASP A 297 10.90 7.46 -7.86
C ASP A 297 11.10 7.58 -9.38
N GLU A 298 10.47 6.74 -10.18
CA GLU A 298 10.67 6.69 -11.64
C GLU A 298 9.40 6.99 -12.45
N GLU A 299 8.25 7.18 -11.82
CA GLU A 299 6.99 7.41 -12.52
C GLU A 299 6.02 8.30 -11.73
N GLU A 300 5.05 8.84 -12.43
CA GLU A 300 3.91 9.54 -11.86
C GLU A 300 2.60 9.11 -12.52
N GLY A 301 1.49 9.27 -11.79
CA GLY A 301 0.20 8.90 -12.33
C GLY A 301 -0.95 8.94 -11.34
N VAL A 302 -2.04 8.24 -11.71
CA VAL A 302 -3.22 8.00 -10.86
C VAL A 302 -3.61 6.55 -10.98
N LYS A 303 -3.72 5.85 -9.85
CA LYS A 303 -4.12 4.44 -9.83
C LYS A 303 -5.28 4.18 -8.90
N GLY A 304 -5.99 3.09 -9.14
CA GLY A 304 -7.06 2.65 -8.27
C GLY A 304 -7.91 1.52 -8.80
N VAL A 305 -9.02 1.34 -8.15
CA VAL A 305 -10.01 0.32 -8.47
C VAL A 305 -11.40 0.92 -8.34
N CYS A 306 -12.38 0.37 -9.05
CA CYS A 306 -13.78 0.66 -8.81
C CYS A 306 -14.67 -0.51 -9.24
N VAL A 307 -15.93 -0.48 -8.81
CA VAL A 307 -16.97 -1.28 -9.46
C VAL A 307 -17.36 -0.62 -10.78
N ALA A 308 -17.85 -1.43 -11.73
CA ALA A 308 -18.16 -0.97 -13.10
C ALA A 308 -19.11 0.25 -13.12
N SER A 309 -20.15 0.25 -12.27
CA SER A 309 -21.11 1.37 -12.16
C SER A 309 -20.48 2.68 -11.65
N ASP A 310 -19.33 2.64 -11.01
CA ASP A 310 -18.65 3.79 -10.44
C ASP A 310 -17.52 4.35 -11.30
N LEU A 311 -17.28 3.77 -12.50
CA LEU A 311 -16.22 4.22 -13.42
C LEU A 311 -16.33 5.72 -13.74
N LYS A 312 -17.52 6.21 -14.03
CA LYS A 312 -17.75 7.64 -14.28
C LYS A 312 -17.29 8.50 -13.10
N THR A 313 -17.65 8.11 -11.89
CA THR A 313 -17.25 8.82 -10.66
C THR A 313 -15.73 8.76 -10.46
N TRP A 314 -15.12 7.61 -10.72
CA TRP A 314 -13.67 7.43 -10.67
C TRP A 314 -12.95 8.41 -11.62
N LEU A 315 -13.41 8.47 -12.87
CA LEU A 315 -12.85 9.36 -13.89
C LEU A 315 -13.05 10.84 -13.55
N GLN A 316 -14.18 11.22 -12.95
CA GLN A 316 -14.42 12.57 -12.47
C GLN A 316 -13.44 12.99 -11.36
N ILE A 317 -13.22 12.13 -10.36
CA ILE A 317 -12.29 12.41 -9.26
C ILE A 317 -10.85 12.47 -9.79
N MET A 318 -10.46 11.54 -10.66
CA MET A 318 -9.17 11.58 -11.35
C MET A 318 -8.98 12.91 -12.09
N TYR A 319 -9.97 13.32 -12.88
CA TYR A 319 -9.94 14.58 -13.62
C TYR A 319 -9.70 15.79 -12.70
N LEU A 320 -10.42 15.85 -11.58
CA LEU A 320 -10.30 16.95 -10.62
C LEU A 320 -8.90 16.99 -9.98
N TYR A 321 -8.34 15.85 -9.56
CA TYR A 321 -6.98 15.81 -9.03
C TYR A 321 -5.95 16.26 -10.06
N LEU A 322 -6.07 15.83 -11.31
CA LEU A 322 -5.09 16.14 -12.35
C LEU A 322 -5.16 17.59 -12.86
N THR A 323 -6.36 18.20 -12.85
CA THR A 323 -6.56 19.54 -13.46
C THR A 323 -6.72 20.66 -12.44
N ASN A 324 -7.21 20.35 -11.25
CA ASN A 324 -7.51 21.33 -10.23
C ASN A 324 -7.21 20.82 -8.81
N PRO A 325 -5.94 20.49 -8.50
CA PRO A 325 -5.55 20.10 -7.15
C PRO A 325 -5.78 21.26 -6.18
N ARG A 326 -6.49 20.99 -5.08
CA ARG A 326 -6.72 22.00 -4.05
C ARG A 326 -5.41 22.32 -3.32
N LYS A 327 -5.19 23.61 -3.03
CA LYS A 327 -4.05 24.07 -2.24
C LYS A 327 -4.52 24.41 -0.83
N ASP A 328 -4.11 23.60 0.14
CA ASP A 328 -4.51 23.80 1.54
C ASP A 328 -3.28 23.88 2.46
N LYS A 329 -2.92 25.11 2.85
CA LYS A 329 -1.78 25.36 3.73
C LYS A 329 -2.01 24.81 5.15
N ALA A 330 -3.25 24.77 5.62
CA ALA A 330 -3.54 24.26 6.95
C ALA A 330 -3.26 22.74 7.01
N ILE A 331 -3.74 21.99 6.03
CA ILE A 331 -3.45 20.56 5.88
C ILE A 331 -1.93 20.32 5.77
N PHE A 332 -1.22 21.11 4.95
CA PHE A 332 0.23 21.01 4.85
C PHE A 332 0.92 21.18 6.22
N HIS A 333 0.61 22.26 6.95
CA HIS A 333 1.22 22.52 8.25
C HIS A 333 0.91 21.40 9.26
N ASN A 334 -0.30 20.85 9.23
CA ASN A 334 -0.70 19.75 10.10
C ASN A 334 0.07 18.47 9.77
N MET A 335 0.25 18.16 8.48
CA MET A 335 1.05 17.01 8.07
C MET A 335 2.51 17.15 8.50
N ILE A 336 3.10 18.35 8.35
CA ILE A 336 4.47 18.64 8.80
C ILE A 336 4.56 18.51 10.33
N ALA A 337 3.62 19.05 11.10
CA ALA A 337 3.63 18.97 12.57
C ALA A 337 3.48 17.51 13.06
N LYS A 338 2.57 16.74 12.44
CA LYS A 338 2.39 15.31 12.72
C LYS A 338 3.67 14.53 12.42
N GLN A 339 4.27 14.79 11.26
CA GLN A 339 5.51 14.13 10.85
C GLN A 339 6.67 14.53 11.77
N GLN A 340 6.76 15.79 12.17
CA GLN A 340 7.76 16.25 13.14
C GLN A 340 7.66 15.49 14.47
N SER A 341 6.45 15.32 14.99
CA SER A 341 6.21 14.53 16.20
C SER A 341 6.71 13.08 16.07
N MET A 342 6.40 12.43 14.93
CA MET A 342 6.87 11.08 14.67
C MET A 342 8.40 10.99 14.51
N LEU A 343 8.99 11.96 13.81
CA LEU A 343 10.43 11.96 13.53
C LEU A 343 11.30 12.26 14.74
N ARG A 344 10.80 13.01 15.73
CA ARG A 344 11.52 13.29 16.98
C ARG A 344 11.90 12.02 17.75
N ASN A 345 11.10 10.97 17.65
CA ASN A 345 11.35 9.70 18.32
C ASN A 345 11.81 8.56 17.39
N ARG A 346 11.98 8.82 16.08
CA ARG A 346 12.27 7.75 15.13
C ARG A 346 13.54 6.96 15.46
N ASN A 347 14.58 7.63 15.99
CA ASN A 347 15.84 6.99 16.35
C ASN A 347 15.76 6.09 17.59
N ALA A 348 14.65 6.13 18.33
CA ALA A 348 14.38 5.17 19.39
C ALA A 348 14.07 3.77 18.84
N SER A 349 13.59 3.68 17.59
CA SER A 349 13.33 2.38 16.94
C SER A 349 14.60 1.80 16.32
N PRO A 350 15.08 0.63 16.77
CA PRO A 350 16.21 -0.05 16.15
C PRO A 350 15.97 -0.34 14.66
N ASN A 351 14.76 -0.77 14.29
CA ASN A 351 14.41 -1.08 12.90
C ASN A 351 14.53 0.15 11.99
N VAL A 352 14.14 1.33 12.46
CA VAL A 352 14.25 2.57 11.68
C VAL A 352 15.73 2.90 11.45
N THR A 353 16.55 2.86 12.49
CA THR A 353 17.99 3.09 12.38
C THR A 353 18.65 2.09 11.43
N TYR A 354 18.22 0.83 11.48
CA TYR A 354 18.70 -0.22 10.61
C TYR A 354 18.34 0.05 9.13
N ASN A 355 17.07 0.35 8.84
CA ASN A 355 16.61 0.61 7.47
C ASN A 355 17.25 1.86 6.86
N ASP A 356 17.47 2.92 7.65
CA ASP A 356 18.21 4.09 7.21
C ASP A 356 19.66 3.75 6.84
N SER A 357 20.31 2.94 7.68
CA SER A 357 21.68 2.48 7.43
C SER A 357 21.76 1.61 6.20
N LEU A 358 20.79 0.73 5.99
CA LEU A 358 20.70 -0.14 4.81
C LEU A 358 20.50 0.71 3.55
N ARG A 359 19.55 1.67 3.55
CA ARG A 359 19.29 2.53 2.40
C ARG A 359 20.54 3.31 1.98
N VAL A 360 21.27 3.89 2.93
CA VAL A 360 22.51 4.62 2.67
C VAL A 360 23.61 3.69 2.17
N ALA A 361 23.72 2.48 2.71
CA ALA A 361 24.71 1.50 2.27
C ALA A 361 24.44 1.01 0.85
N VAL A 362 23.15 0.82 0.48
CA VAL A 362 22.75 0.33 -0.85
C VAL A 362 22.88 1.40 -1.92
N TYR A 363 22.44 2.63 -1.65
CA TYR A 363 22.33 3.69 -2.68
C TYR A 363 23.34 4.84 -2.52
N GLY A 364 24.28 4.73 -1.58
CA GLY A 364 25.28 5.78 -1.32
C GLY A 364 24.75 6.94 -0.48
N GLN A 365 25.70 7.79 -0.08
CA GLN A 365 25.40 8.99 0.71
C GLN A 365 24.96 10.15 -0.19
N ARG A 366 23.74 10.09 -0.68
CA ARG A 366 23.09 11.18 -1.42
C ARG A 366 22.06 11.87 -0.52
N LYS A 367 21.77 13.15 -0.76
CA LYS A 367 20.76 13.89 0.02
C LYS A 367 19.37 13.20 0.01
N ARG A 368 19.01 12.54 -1.09
CA ARG A 368 17.76 11.79 -1.22
C ARG A 368 17.77 10.41 -0.53
N THR A 369 18.93 9.85 -0.25
CA THR A 369 19.04 8.57 0.46
C THR A 369 19.18 8.75 1.97
N GLN A 370 19.54 9.95 2.41
CA GLN A 370 19.61 10.27 3.83
C GLN A 370 18.23 10.26 4.47
N PRO A 371 18.11 9.81 5.71
CA PRO A 371 16.85 9.81 6.43
C PRO A 371 16.31 11.23 6.59
N LEU A 372 15.00 11.35 6.47
CA LEU A 372 14.31 12.56 6.86
C LEU A 372 14.33 12.66 8.39
N THR A 373 14.83 13.78 8.91
CA THR A 373 14.85 14.11 10.34
C THR A 373 13.88 15.24 10.64
N ALA A 374 13.55 15.46 11.92
CA ALA A 374 12.67 16.55 12.32
C ALA A 374 13.19 17.93 11.87
N ASP A 375 14.52 18.13 11.89
CA ASP A 375 15.15 19.39 11.45
C ASP A 375 15.02 19.59 9.94
N ARG A 376 15.12 18.51 9.17
CA ARG A 376 15.00 18.55 7.71
C ARG A 376 13.58 18.78 7.19
N LEU A 377 12.57 18.74 8.06
CA LEU A 377 11.20 19.12 7.67
C LEU A 377 11.09 20.58 7.26
N SER A 378 11.98 21.45 7.73
CA SER A 378 12.08 22.84 7.27
C SER A 378 12.47 22.99 5.78
N GLU A 379 13.05 21.94 5.17
CA GLU A 379 13.39 21.88 3.75
C GLU A 379 12.15 21.59 2.86
N VAL A 380 11.02 21.17 3.45
CA VAL A 380 9.79 20.86 2.70
C VAL A 380 9.06 22.13 2.33
N SER A 381 8.88 22.38 1.05
CA SER A 381 8.24 23.58 0.54
C SER A 381 6.84 23.31 -0.02
N PHE A 382 5.83 23.99 0.55
CA PHE A 382 4.45 23.95 0.08
C PHE A 382 4.33 24.41 -1.39
N ASP A 383 4.96 25.52 -1.72
CA ASP A 383 4.86 26.08 -3.07
C ASP A 383 5.57 25.20 -4.10
N ARG A 384 6.73 24.61 -3.71
CA ARG A 384 7.47 23.69 -4.57
C ARG A 384 6.70 22.39 -4.85
N ILE A 385 5.92 21.88 -3.86
CA ILE A 385 5.00 20.75 -4.07
C ILE A 385 4.07 21.00 -5.25
N TYR A 386 3.36 22.12 -5.24
CA TYR A 386 2.38 22.44 -6.29
C TYR A 386 3.02 22.88 -7.60
N GLN A 387 4.20 23.48 -7.56
CA GLN A 387 4.99 23.74 -8.77
C GLN A 387 5.35 22.43 -9.47
N ILE A 388 5.96 21.47 -8.74
CA ILE A 388 6.31 20.15 -9.27
C ILE A 388 5.06 19.42 -9.78
N TYR A 389 3.98 19.44 -9.01
CA TYR A 389 2.72 18.83 -9.42
C TYR A 389 2.21 19.40 -10.75
N HIS A 390 2.23 20.72 -10.90
CA HIS A 390 1.83 21.38 -12.14
C HIS A 390 2.79 21.06 -13.30
N GLU A 391 4.09 21.03 -13.06
CA GLU A 391 5.09 20.64 -14.06
C GLU A 391 4.81 19.22 -14.58
N ARG A 392 4.42 18.28 -13.69
CA ARG A 392 4.16 16.88 -14.07
C ARG A 392 2.77 16.65 -14.66
N PHE A 393 1.74 17.29 -14.14
CA PHE A 393 0.35 17.05 -14.56
C PHE A 393 -0.27 18.17 -15.40
N GLY A 394 0.43 19.27 -15.63
CA GLY A 394 -0.04 20.35 -16.50
C GLY A 394 -0.06 19.99 -18.00
N ASN A 395 0.64 18.95 -18.41
CA ASN A 395 0.58 18.36 -19.75
C ASN A 395 0.65 16.83 -19.64
N LEU A 396 -0.44 16.16 -19.99
CA LEU A 396 -0.62 14.73 -19.84
C LEU A 396 -0.41 13.92 -21.16
N ALA A 397 0.02 14.59 -22.23
CA ALA A 397 0.42 13.89 -23.44
C ALA A 397 1.51 12.87 -23.13
N GLY A 398 1.42 11.68 -23.74
CA GLY A 398 2.34 10.57 -23.52
C GLY A 398 2.05 9.73 -22.26
N MET A 399 1.02 10.03 -21.49
CA MET A 399 0.54 9.12 -20.46
C MET A 399 -0.13 7.89 -21.07
N HIS A 400 -0.01 6.76 -20.37
CA HIS A 400 -0.72 5.52 -20.64
C HIS A 400 -1.80 5.31 -19.58
N LEU A 401 -3.03 5.02 -20.00
CA LEU A 401 -4.12 4.61 -19.14
C LEU A 401 -4.42 3.12 -19.40
N ILE A 402 -4.26 2.28 -18.41
CA ILE A 402 -4.66 0.87 -18.45
C ILE A 402 -5.98 0.73 -17.69
N VAL A 403 -6.97 0.10 -18.32
CA VAL A 403 -8.26 -0.26 -17.70
C VAL A 403 -8.49 -1.74 -17.95
N THR A 404 -8.57 -2.53 -16.89
CA THR A 404 -8.76 -3.98 -16.99
C THR A 404 -9.92 -4.42 -16.12
N GLY A 405 -10.86 -5.19 -16.67
CA GLY A 405 -11.98 -5.76 -15.95
C GLY A 405 -13.32 -5.58 -16.65
N ASP A 406 -14.41 -5.49 -15.88
CA ASP A 406 -15.77 -5.48 -16.40
C ASP A 406 -16.17 -4.12 -17.00
N ILE A 407 -15.73 -3.88 -18.25
CA ILE A 407 -15.96 -2.64 -19.01
C ILE A 407 -17.28 -2.72 -19.83
N ARG A 408 -18.30 -3.45 -19.40
CA ARG A 408 -19.53 -3.70 -20.18
C ARG A 408 -20.41 -2.47 -20.43
N GLN A 409 -19.88 -1.28 -20.24
CA GLN A 409 -20.63 -0.06 -20.41
C GLN A 409 -20.58 0.38 -21.87
N ASP A 410 -21.73 0.47 -22.51
CA ASP A 410 -21.90 1.00 -23.87
C ASP A 410 -21.36 2.44 -23.99
N ASP A 411 -21.23 3.15 -22.87
CA ASP A 411 -20.73 4.52 -22.78
C ASP A 411 -19.21 4.65 -22.50
N PHE A 412 -18.44 3.56 -22.45
CA PHE A 412 -17.00 3.60 -22.11
C PHE A 412 -16.22 4.57 -23.00
N GLU A 413 -16.40 4.50 -24.32
CA GLU A 413 -15.73 5.41 -25.25
C GLU A 413 -16.20 6.86 -25.07
N GLU A 414 -17.48 7.07 -24.72
CA GLU A 414 -17.99 8.38 -24.39
C GLU A 414 -17.33 8.94 -23.14
N LEU A 415 -17.17 8.11 -22.09
CA LEU A 415 -16.46 8.48 -20.85
C LEU A 415 -14.98 8.79 -21.11
N LEU A 416 -14.32 8.03 -21.99
CA LEU A 416 -12.95 8.35 -22.42
C LEU A 416 -12.89 9.72 -23.10
N CYS A 417 -13.81 10.01 -24.04
CA CYS A 417 -13.87 11.30 -24.71
C CYS A 417 -14.17 12.46 -23.72
N GLN A 418 -15.05 12.21 -22.75
CA GLN A 418 -15.49 13.24 -21.81
C GLN A 418 -14.45 13.57 -20.75
N TYR A 419 -13.77 12.57 -20.16
CA TYR A 419 -12.93 12.77 -18.99
C TYR A 419 -11.44 12.52 -19.23
N VAL A 420 -11.07 11.69 -20.20
CA VAL A 420 -9.65 11.37 -20.45
C VAL A 420 -9.12 12.19 -21.62
N ALA A 421 -9.81 12.24 -22.76
CA ALA A 421 -9.40 13.00 -23.91
C ALA A 421 -9.57 14.52 -23.74
N SER A 422 -10.28 14.96 -22.71
CA SER A 422 -10.44 16.36 -22.31
C SER A 422 -9.36 16.86 -21.35
N LEU A 423 -8.54 15.97 -20.81
CA LEU A 423 -7.40 16.34 -19.98
C LEU A 423 -6.38 17.19 -20.76
N PRO A 424 -5.63 18.09 -20.09
CA PRO A 424 -4.64 18.91 -20.75
C PRO A 424 -3.54 18.07 -21.40
N GLY A 425 -3.35 18.22 -22.71
CA GLY A 425 -2.32 17.56 -23.49
C GLY A 425 -1.99 18.36 -24.73
N LYS A 426 -0.71 18.68 -24.94
CA LYS A 426 -0.23 19.38 -26.14
C LYS A 426 0.32 18.35 -27.11
N LYS A 427 -0.19 18.33 -28.36
CA LYS A 427 0.45 17.61 -29.49
C LYS A 427 1.89 18.13 -29.62
N ASN A 428 2.88 17.27 -29.82
CA ASN A 428 4.29 17.58 -30.08
C ASN A 428 5.19 17.95 -28.88
N THR A 429 4.94 17.44 -27.69
CA THR A 429 6.04 17.26 -26.77
C THR A 429 6.54 15.83 -26.94
N ASN A 430 7.77 15.65 -27.46
CA ASN A 430 8.55 14.42 -27.27
C ASN A 430 8.85 14.31 -25.76
N ASN A 431 7.81 14.05 -24.99
CA ASN A 431 7.97 13.54 -23.64
C ASN A 431 8.35 12.06 -23.83
N ASP A 432 9.60 11.83 -24.26
CA ASP A 432 10.26 10.56 -24.05
C ASP A 432 10.29 10.35 -22.54
N CYS A 433 9.24 9.68 -22.09
CA CYS A 433 8.96 9.45 -20.69
C CYS A 433 9.95 8.38 -20.22
N LYS A 434 11.13 8.82 -19.84
CA LYS A 434 12.19 8.01 -19.21
C LYS A 434 12.49 8.57 -17.84
N PRO A 435 12.97 7.73 -16.91
CA PRO A 435 13.52 8.22 -15.67
C PRO A 435 14.63 9.24 -15.91
N GLY A 436 14.71 10.20 -15.02
CA GLY A 436 15.66 11.30 -15.12
C GLY A 436 17.05 10.96 -14.56
N PRO A 437 17.98 11.93 -14.60
CA PRO A 437 19.36 11.73 -14.18
C PRO A 437 19.55 11.51 -12.68
N TYR A 438 18.49 11.66 -11.89
CA TYR A 438 18.54 11.47 -10.44
C TYR A 438 17.98 10.11 -9.99
N THR A 439 17.82 9.16 -10.90
CA THR A 439 17.49 7.76 -10.59
C THR A 439 18.49 7.19 -9.59
N LEU A 440 18.00 6.41 -8.64
CA LEU A 440 18.87 5.70 -7.69
C LEU A 440 19.43 4.44 -8.34
N ASP A 441 20.71 4.18 -8.07
CA ASP A 441 21.39 2.96 -8.49
C ASP A 441 22.09 2.32 -7.30
N ILE A 442 22.19 0.98 -7.32
CA ILE A 442 22.87 0.22 -6.26
C ILE A 442 24.37 0.47 -6.37
N GLN A 443 25.03 0.73 -5.25
CA GLN A 443 26.48 0.89 -5.21
C GLN A 443 27.20 -0.37 -5.66
N GLU A 444 28.25 -0.20 -6.43
CA GLU A 444 29.14 -1.27 -6.83
C GLU A 444 30.20 -1.60 -5.75
N GLY A 445 30.75 -2.81 -5.84
CA GLY A 445 31.84 -3.28 -5.00
C GLY A 445 31.36 -3.90 -3.68
N LYS A 446 32.29 -3.95 -2.71
CA LYS A 446 32.04 -4.58 -1.41
C LYS A 446 31.88 -3.52 -0.33
N VAL A 447 30.71 -3.48 0.28
CA VAL A 447 30.40 -2.60 1.41
C VAL A 447 30.01 -3.46 2.60
N THR A 448 30.68 -3.28 3.75
CA THR A 448 30.31 -3.94 4.99
C THR A 448 30.14 -2.89 6.08
N LYS A 449 28.94 -2.83 6.67
CA LYS A 449 28.61 -1.94 7.78
C LYS A 449 28.06 -2.75 8.94
N VAL A 450 28.78 -2.76 10.04
CA VAL A 450 28.33 -3.37 11.31
C VAL A 450 28.23 -2.27 12.36
N PHE A 451 27.13 -2.20 13.08
CA PHE A 451 26.95 -1.22 14.15
C PHE A 451 26.10 -1.79 15.28
N HIS A 452 26.21 -1.17 16.45
CA HIS A 452 25.47 -1.56 17.63
C HIS A 452 24.32 -0.59 17.92
N LYS A 453 23.19 -1.15 18.34
CA LYS A 453 22.03 -0.40 18.79
C LYS A 453 21.41 -1.12 19.98
N GLU A 454 21.23 -0.38 21.08
CA GLU A 454 20.55 -0.94 22.26
C GLU A 454 19.14 -1.41 21.92
N MET A 455 18.82 -2.64 22.31
CA MET A 455 17.53 -3.30 22.06
C MET A 455 17.06 -4.00 23.33
N ALA A 456 15.74 -4.00 23.58
CA ALA A 456 15.15 -4.68 24.73
C ALA A 456 15.46 -6.20 24.75
N THR A 457 15.47 -6.81 23.57
CA THR A 457 15.93 -8.19 23.38
C THR A 457 17.12 -8.17 22.43
N PRO A 458 18.31 -8.62 22.88
CA PRO A 458 19.49 -8.66 22.03
C PRO A 458 19.23 -9.50 20.77
N SER A 459 19.51 -8.95 19.61
CA SER A 459 19.43 -9.68 18.35
C SER A 459 20.35 -9.06 17.29
N ALA A 460 20.95 -9.87 16.44
CA ALA A 460 21.65 -9.43 15.25
C ALA A 460 20.70 -9.45 14.05
N GLN A 461 20.53 -8.32 13.41
CA GLN A 461 19.75 -8.20 12.16
C GLN A 461 20.69 -7.92 11.00
N THR A 462 20.65 -8.76 9.97
CA THR A 462 21.56 -8.67 8.82
C THR A 462 20.78 -8.66 7.52
N ASN A 463 21.23 -7.83 6.58
CA ASN A 463 20.83 -7.88 5.18
C ASN A 463 22.09 -7.89 4.31
N ILE A 464 22.12 -8.77 3.31
CA ILE A 464 23.20 -8.87 2.34
C ILE A 464 22.56 -8.74 0.96
N VAL A 465 23.01 -7.75 0.18
CA VAL A 465 22.55 -7.52 -1.19
C VAL A 465 23.68 -7.88 -2.15
N TYR A 466 23.42 -8.85 -3.01
CA TYR A 466 24.25 -9.17 -4.17
C TYR A 466 23.62 -8.53 -5.39
N SER A 467 24.40 -7.87 -6.25
CA SER A 467 23.87 -7.21 -7.45
C SER A 467 24.76 -7.41 -8.66
N ALA A 468 24.16 -7.41 -9.84
CA ALA A 468 24.89 -7.57 -11.11
C ALA A 468 24.17 -6.83 -12.26
N PRO A 469 24.93 -6.36 -13.29
CA PRO A 469 24.39 -5.76 -14.48
C PRO A 469 23.88 -6.84 -15.45
N ILE A 470 22.74 -7.45 -15.14
CA ILE A 470 22.09 -8.49 -15.95
C ILE A 470 20.90 -7.88 -16.68
N ALA A 471 20.78 -8.20 -17.97
CA ALA A 471 19.69 -7.70 -18.80
C ALA A 471 18.30 -8.09 -18.24
N TYR A 472 17.40 -7.12 -18.14
CA TYR A 472 16.04 -7.35 -17.66
C TYR A 472 15.17 -7.89 -18.77
N THR A 473 14.84 -9.16 -18.71
CA THR A 473 13.97 -9.89 -19.64
C THR A 473 13.03 -10.82 -18.86
N ALA A 474 11.97 -11.29 -19.46
CA ALA A 474 11.08 -12.26 -18.82
C ALA A 474 11.80 -13.58 -18.42
N ASP A 475 12.83 -13.97 -19.15
CA ASP A 475 13.63 -15.17 -18.86
C ASP A 475 14.56 -14.96 -17.66
N THR A 476 15.27 -13.83 -17.62
CA THR A 476 16.19 -13.54 -16.51
C THR A 476 15.43 -13.22 -15.21
N ASP A 477 14.27 -12.59 -15.29
CA ASP A 477 13.38 -12.36 -14.16
C ASP A 477 12.88 -13.67 -13.55
N LEU A 478 12.40 -14.60 -14.40
CA LEU A 478 12.00 -15.93 -13.97
C LEU A 478 13.16 -16.69 -13.30
N LYS A 479 14.38 -16.63 -13.86
CA LYS A 479 15.56 -17.26 -13.26
C LYS A 479 15.90 -16.70 -11.90
N LEU A 480 15.79 -15.38 -11.72
CA LEU A 480 16.04 -14.73 -10.43
C LEU A 480 14.98 -15.12 -9.39
N ASP A 481 13.70 -15.18 -9.78
CA ASP A 481 12.62 -15.62 -8.90
C ASP A 481 12.83 -17.07 -8.46
N VAL A 482 13.12 -17.97 -9.42
CA VAL A 482 13.38 -19.39 -9.13
C VAL A 482 14.62 -19.56 -8.24
N LEU A 483 15.73 -18.87 -8.55
CA LEU A 483 16.94 -18.89 -7.70
C LEU A 483 16.63 -18.42 -6.29
N SER A 484 15.89 -17.32 -6.14
CA SER A 484 15.55 -16.75 -4.84
C SER A 484 14.69 -17.70 -4.01
N GLN A 485 13.75 -18.42 -4.63
CA GLN A 485 12.91 -19.41 -3.96
C GLN A 485 13.71 -20.65 -3.54
N ILE A 486 14.60 -21.16 -4.40
CA ILE A 486 15.50 -22.27 -4.08
C ILE A 486 16.41 -21.89 -2.92
N MET A 487 17.06 -20.72 -2.99
CA MET A 487 17.96 -20.25 -1.94
C MET A 487 17.25 -20.03 -0.60
N ARG A 488 16.00 -19.58 -0.61
CA ARG A 488 15.19 -19.49 0.61
C ARG A 488 15.00 -20.87 1.26
N GLY A 489 14.76 -21.91 0.46
CA GLY A 489 14.69 -23.30 0.93
C GLY A 489 16.01 -23.78 1.51
N VAL A 490 17.12 -23.60 0.77
CA VAL A 490 18.47 -23.98 1.18
C VAL A 490 18.87 -23.28 2.49
N TYR A 491 18.64 -21.98 2.62
CA TYR A 491 18.96 -21.27 3.86
C TYR A 491 18.07 -21.65 5.03
N THR A 492 16.80 -22.00 4.78
CA THR A 492 15.92 -22.50 5.83
C THR A 492 16.48 -23.80 6.41
N GLU A 493 16.89 -24.72 5.56
CA GLU A 493 17.50 -25.99 5.97
C GLU A 493 18.84 -25.75 6.69
N LYS A 494 19.81 -25.07 6.03
CA LYS A 494 21.19 -24.98 6.51
C LYS A 494 21.37 -24.01 7.68
N VAL A 495 20.60 -22.94 7.75
CA VAL A 495 20.79 -21.89 8.78
C VAL A 495 19.81 -22.07 9.94
N ARG A 496 18.53 -22.39 9.65
CA ARG A 496 17.51 -22.54 10.67
C ARG A 496 17.53 -23.94 11.30
N GLU A 497 17.47 -25.00 10.49
CA GLU A 497 17.25 -26.36 10.98
C GLU A 497 18.55 -27.01 11.46
N GLU A 498 19.64 -26.90 10.71
CA GLU A 498 20.92 -27.50 11.10
C GLU A 498 21.66 -26.70 12.18
N LYS A 499 21.60 -25.36 12.15
CA LYS A 499 22.32 -24.51 13.10
C LYS A 499 21.45 -23.96 14.23
N GLY A 500 20.12 -24.00 14.11
CA GLY A 500 19.20 -23.53 15.13
C GLY A 500 19.40 -22.06 15.51
N GLY A 501 19.94 -21.25 14.58
CA GLY A 501 20.44 -19.92 14.86
C GLY A 501 19.48 -18.78 14.54
N THR A 502 18.42 -19.06 13.79
CA THR A 502 17.48 -18.05 13.32
C THR A 502 16.06 -18.59 13.26
N TYR A 503 15.07 -17.70 13.30
CA TYR A 503 13.66 -18.05 13.03
C TYR A 503 13.38 -18.25 11.54
N GLY A 504 14.19 -17.69 10.65
CA GLY A 504 14.07 -17.84 9.21
C GLY A 504 15.02 -16.92 8.45
N VAL A 505 15.25 -17.26 7.19
CA VAL A 505 16.02 -16.46 6.23
C VAL A 505 15.09 -16.09 5.09
N ASN A 506 14.98 -14.79 4.81
CA ASN A 506 14.23 -14.30 3.64
C ASN A 506 15.19 -14.01 2.49
N VAL A 507 14.76 -14.37 1.27
CA VAL A 507 15.51 -14.11 0.03
C VAL A 507 14.55 -13.44 -0.94
N GLU A 508 14.95 -12.28 -1.46
CA GLU A 508 14.17 -11.49 -2.42
C GLU A 508 15.03 -11.12 -3.62
N GLY A 509 14.53 -11.43 -4.81
CA GLY A 509 15.10 -11.02 -6.08
C GLY A 509 14.39 -9.77 -6.62
N GLN A 510 15.13 -8.87 -7.26
CA GLN A 510 14.58 -7.69 -7.90
C GLN A 510 15.37 -7.35 -9.16
N PHE A 511 14.64 -7.02 -10.25
CA PHE A 511 15.19 -6.40 -11.45
C PHE A 511 14.82 -4.92 -11.53
N TRP A 512 15.66 -4.15 -12.23
CA TRP A 512 15.35 -2.78 -12.65
C TRP A 512 15.89 -2.53 -14.05
N LYS A 513 15.24 -1.61 -14.76
CA LYS A 513 15.58 -1.20 -16.13
C LYS A 513 16.46 0.05 -16.15
N TYR A 514 16.33 0.90 -15.14
CA TYR A 514 16.95 2.22 -15.09
C TYR A 514 17.81 2.41 -13.84
N PRO A 515 18.94 3.17 -13.93
CA PRO A 515 19.44 3.88 -15.10
C PRO A 515 20.03 2.96 -16.18
N ALA A 516 20.38 1.74 -15.85
CA ALA A 516 20.78 0.65 -16.73
C ALA A 516 20.18 -0.66 -16.20
N ASP A 517 20.09 -1.67 -17.06
CA ASP A 517 19.59 -2.99 -16.66
C ASP A 517 20.45 -3.56 -15.51
N GLY A 518 19.78 -4.06 -14.49
CA GLY A 518 20.46 -4.70 -13.37
C GLY A 518 19.50 -5.53 -12.52
N CYS A 519 20.10 -6.38 -11.69
CA CYS A 519 19.35 -7.15 -10.72
C CYS A 519 20.06 -7.23 -9.37
N SER A 520 19.29 -7.54 -8.33
CA SER A 520 19.82 -7.87 -7.02
C SER A 520 19.09 -9.05 -6.39
N MET A 521 19.81 -9.76 -5.54
CA MET A 521 19.26 -10.73 -4.60
C MET A 521 19.63 -10.30 -3.18
N ALA A 522 18.62 -10.01 -2.37
CA ALA A 522 18.77 -9.62 -0.97
C ALA A 522 18.49 -10.81 -0.05
N VAL A 523 19.42 -11.10 0.86
CA VAL A 523 19.29 -12.13 1.88
C VAL A 523 19.20 -11.47 3.25
N SER A 524 18.10 -11.67 3.97
CA SER A 524 17.89 -11.06 5.28
C SER A 524 17.54 -12.09 6.34
N PHE A 525 18.14 -11.95 7.53
CA PHE A 525 17.88 -12.81 8.67
C PHE A 525 18.11 -12.08 10.00
N ARG A 526 17.52 -12.65 11.06
CA ARG A 526 17.78 -12.28 12.45
C ARG A 526 18.25 -13.48 13.23
N CYS A 527 19.23 -13.30 14.10
CA CYS A 527 19.78 -14.35 14.95
C CYS A 527 20.19 -13.83 16.32
N ASP A 528 20.54 -14.75 17.23
CA ASP A 528 21.28 -14.43 18.44
C ASP A 528 22.62 -13.75 18.06
N PRO A 529 23.00 -12.62 18.67
CA PRO A 529 24.27 -11.95 18.40
C PRO A 529 25.51 -12.88 18.53
N ASN A 530 25.44 -13.86 19.42
CA ASN A 530 26.55 -14.82 19.64
C ASN A 530 26.67 -15.85 18.51
N LYS A 531 25.60 -16.08 17.74
CA LYS A 531 25.60 -17.01 16.58
C LYS A 531 25.91 -16.32 15.25
N TYR A 532 25.94 -15.00 15.22
CA TYR A 532 26.13 -14.24 13.99
C TYR A 532 27.39 -14.63 13.22
N ASP A 533 28.53 -14.75 13.92
CA ASP A 533 29.84 -15.01 13.31
C ASP A 533 29.92 -16.46 12.76
N GLU A 534 29.11 -17.38 13.28
CA GLU A 534 28.95 -18.75 12.75
C GLU A 534 28.02 -18.80 11.53
N LEU A 535 26.93 -18.03 11.54
CA LEU A 535 25.90 -18.10 10.52
C LEU A 535 26.22 -17.32 9.25
N LEU A 536 26.92 -16.20 9.37
CA LEU A 536 27.23 -15.34 8.22
C LEU A 536 28.05 -16.08 7.13
N PRO A 537 29.11 -16.85 7.45
CA PRO A 537 29.84 -17.58 6.43
C PRO A 537 29.00 -18.64 5.71
N VAL A 538 27.98 -19.21 6.37
CA VAL A 538 27.10 -20.21 5.77
C VAL A 538 26.30 -19.59 4.62
N ILE A 539 25.86 -18.33 4.77
CA ILE A 539 25.12 -17.62 3.70
C ILE A 539 25.98 -17.52 2.43
N ASP A 540 27.21 -17.01 2.56
CA ASP A 540 28.10 -16.86 1.41
C ASP A 540 28.52 -18.23 0.83
N GLN A 541 28.77 -19.23 1.68
CA GLN A 541 29.14 -20.59 1.26
C GLN A 541 28.05 -21.27 0.45
N GLN A 542 26.79 -21.19 0.89
CA GLN A 542 25.67 -21.81 0.15
C GLN A 542 25.42 -21.11 -1.18
N LEU A 543 25.56 -19.77 -1.24
CA LEU A 543 25.45 -19.06 -2.51
C LEU A 543 26.57 -19.44 -3.48
N GLN A 544 27.82 -19.57 -2.98
CA GLN A 544 28.94 -20.00 -3.78
C GLN A 544 28.75 -21.45 -4.28
N ARG A 545 28.22 -22.32 -3.42
CA ARG A 545 27.87 -23.69 -3.81
C ARG A 545 26.82 -23.70 -4.92
N MET A 546 25.79 -22.89 -4.82
CA MET A 546 24.77 -22.73 -5.86
C MET A 546 25.36 -22.27 -7.19
N ALA A 547 26.33 -21.33 -7.15
CA ALA A 547 27.02 -20.83 -8.34
C ALA A 547 27.97 -21.86 -8.97
N THR A 548 28.45 -22.87 -8.23
CA THR A 548 29.39 -23.90 -8.71
C THR A 548 28.69 -25.21 -9.08
N GLU A 549 27.80 -25.69 -8.21
CA GLU A 549 27.16 -27.01 -8.33
C GLU A 549 25.72 -26.91 -8.92
N GLY A 550 25.05 -25.77 -8.70
CA GLY A 550 23.63 -25.61 -9.04
C GLY A 550 22.67 -26.20 -8.00
N PRO A 551 21.36 -26.11 -8.24
CA PRO A 551 20.35 -26.77 -7.44
C PRO A 551 20.27 -28.26 -7.76
N THR A 552 19.68 -29.05 -6.86
CA THR A 552 19.27 -30.42 -7.21
C THR A 552 18.02 -30.39 -8.10
N GLU A 553 17.80 -31.48 -8.87
CA GLU A 553 16.59 -31.64 -9.68
C GLU A 553 15.31 -31.54 -8.82
N GLU A 554 15.34 -32.13 -7.62
CA GLU A 554 14.20 -32.06 -6.68
C GLU A 554 13.88 -30.63 -6.26
N GLN A 555 14.91 -29.83 -5.94
CA GLN A 555 14.75 -28.41 -5.57
C GLN A 555 14.17 -27.61 -6.74
N LEU A 556 14.66 -27.84 -7.95
CA LEU A 556 14.20 -27.16 -9.15
C LEU A 556 12.74 -27.53 -9.48
N GLU A 557 12.40 -28.83 -9.53
CA GLU A 557 11.04 -29.27 -9.86
C GLU A 557 10.00 -28.80 -8.85
N LYS A 558 10.34 -28.77 -7.56
CA LYS A 558 9.47 -28.20 -6.51
C LYS A 558 9.13 -26.72 -6.80
N VAL A 559 10.11 -25.94 -7.20
CA VAL A 559 9.88 -24.50 -7.50
C VAL A 559 9.16 -24.33 -8.82
N LYS A 560 9.45 -25.13 -9.85
CA LYS A 560 8.70 -25.13 -11.12
C LYS A 560 7.23 -25.45 -10.91
N GLU A 561 6.91 -26.44 -10.08
CA GLU A 561 5.51 -26.77 -9.73
C GLU A 561 4.82 -25.58 -9.03
N TYR A 562 5.52 -24.95 -8.10
CA TYR A 562 5.00 -23.75 -7.45
C TYR A 562 4.75 -22.61 -8.44
N ALA A 563 5.67 -22.36 -9.37
CA ALA A 563 5.54 -21.35 -10.42
C ALA A 563 4.32 -21.62 -11.33
N ARG A 564 4.12 -22.87 -11.77
CA ARG A 564 2.94 -23.28 -12.56
C ARG A 564 1.64 -23.02 -11.82
N LYS A 565 1.55 -23.42 -10.55
CA LYS A 565 0.37 -23.21 -9.71
C LYS A 565 0.08 -21.73 -9.46
N ASN A 566 1.12 -20.93 -9.26
CA ASN A 566 0.97 -19.48 -9.09
C ASN A 566 0.47 -18.81 -10.37
N TYR A 567 1.03 -19.17 -11.52
CA TYR A 567 0.59 -18.65 -12.81
C TYR A 567 -0.89 -18.98 -13.09
N GLN A 568 -1.32 -20.23 -12.85
CA GLN A 568 -2.72 -20.64 -12.99
C GLN A 568 -3.69 -19.79 -12.16
N ARG A 569 -3.25 -19.31 -11.00
CA ARG A 569 -4.05 -18.40 -10.15
C ARG A 569 -3.95 -16.95 -10.63
N ALA A 570 -2.76 -16.52 -11.02
CA ALA A 570 -2.51 -15.15 -11.44
C ALA A 570 -3.37 -14.74 -12.65
N VAL A 571 -3.46 -15.60 -13.66
CA VAL A 571 -4.26 -15.35 -14.88
C VAL A 571 -5.78 -15.22 -14.59
N LEU A 572 -6.23 -15.65 -13.42
CA LEU A 572 -7.60 -15.51 -12.92
C LEU A 572 -7.83 -14.21 -12.14
N THR A 573 -6.99 -13.20 -12.33
CA THR A 573 -7.14 -11.88 -11.69
C THR A 573 -6.95 -10.75 -12.70
N ASN A 574 -7.70 -9.67 -12.57
CA ASN A 574 -7.49 -8.46 -13.37
C ASN A 574 -6.12 -7.83 -13.12
N GLY A 575 -5.62 -7.98 -11.88
CA GLY A 575 -4.30 -7.49 -11.47
C GLY A 575 -3.14 -8.10 -12.27
N TRP A 576 -3.22 -9.39 -12.64
CA TRP A 576 -2.21 -10.03 -13.50
C TRP A 576 -2.17 -9.39 -14.88
N TRP A 577 -3.32 -9.18 -15.49
CA TRP A 577 -3.39 -8.63 -16.85
C TRP A 577 -2.96 -7.16 -16.87
N GLU A 578 -3.33 -6.40 -15.85
CA GLU A 578 -2.82 -5.03 -15.67
C GLU A 578 -1.29 -5.03 -15.51
N TYR A 579 -0.73 -5.91 -14.66
CA TYR A 579 0.71 -6.09 -14.45
C TYR A 579 1.44 -6.41 -15.77
N VAL A 580 0.96 -7.40 -16.54
CA VAL A 580 1.54 -7.77 -17.83
C VAL A 580 1.54 -6.58 -18.80
N ARG A 581 0.40 -5.87 -18.89
CA ARG A 581 0.30 -4.72 -19.78
C ARG A 581 1.16 -3.54 -19.34
N TYR A 582 1.22 -3.29 -18.05
CA TYR A 582 2.05 -2.26 -17.47
C TYR A 582 3.53 -2.46 -17.81
N HIS A 583 4.07 -3.65 -17.59
CA HIS A 583 5.47 -3.96 -17.90
C HIS A 583 5.76 -3.98 -19.40
N GLN A 584 4.80 -4.41 -20.21
CA GLN A 584 4.93 -4.32 -21.67
C GLN A 584 5.05 -2.87 -22.16
N LEU A 585 4.30 -1.94 -21.56
CA LEU A 585 4.35 -0.53 -21.90
C LEU A 585 5.56 0.20 -21.30
N ARG A 586 6.01 -0.21 -20.12
CA ARG A 586 7.07 0.44 -19.35
C ARG A 586 8.47 -0.04 -19.74
N GLU A 587 8.68 -1.37 -19.79
CA GLU A 587 9.98 -1.99 -20.08
C GLU A 587 10.04 -2.67 -21.44
N GLY A 588 8.91 -2.84 -22.13
CA GLY A 588 8.83 -3.63 -23.37
C GLY A 588 8.80 -5.14 -23.12
N ILE A 589 8.52 -5.60 -21.89
CA ILE A 589 8.57 -7.00 -21.48
C ILE A 589 7.16 -7.56 -21.34
N ASP A 590 6.86 -8.64 -22.06
CA ASP A 590 5.62 -9.40 -21.90
C ASP A 590 5.87 -10.63 -21.01
N PHE A 591 5.50 -10.53 -19.74
CA PHE A 591 5.65 -11.61 -18.76
C PHE A 591 4.66 -12.76 -18.94
N ASN A 592 3.63 -12.60 -19.76
CA ASN A 592 2.66 -13.66 -20.03
C ASN A 592 3.09 -14.55 -21.20
N ARG A 593 3.85 -13.99 -22.15
CA ARG A 593 4.24 -14.71 -23.37
C ARG A 593 5.10 -15.92 -23.04
N ASP A 594 4.59 -17.10 -23.40
CA ASP A 594 5.28 -18.38 -23.24
C ASP A 594 5.73 -18.71 -21.80
N TYR A 595 5.04 -18.15 -20.79
CA TYR A 595 5.45 -18.28 -19.38
C TYR A 595 5.63 -19.75 -18.95
N LEU A 596 4.64 -20.61 -19.20
CA LEU A 596 4.73 -22.03 -18.82
C LEU A 596 5.85 -22.76 -19.58
N GLN A 597 6.06 -22.47 -20.84
CA GLN A 597 7.15 -23.04 -21.63
C GLN A 597 8.51 -22.61 -21.08
N LYS A 598 8.65 -21.34 -20.68
CA LYS A 598 9.87 -20.84 -20.01
C LYS A 598 10.11 -21.56 -18.69
N VAL A 599 9.08 -21.75 -17.87
CA VAL A 599 9.18 -22.52 -16.61
C VAL A 599 9.65 -23.95 -16.90
N ASP A 600 9.06 -24.63 -17.89
CA ASP A 600 9.40 -26.01 -18.23
C ASP A 600 10.81 -26.14 -18.79
N SER A 601 11.31 -25.13 -19.51
CA SER A 601 12.65 -25.12 -20.11
C SER A 601 13.79 -24.87 -19.10
N LEU A 602 13.51 -24.48 -17.86
CA LEU A 602 14.54 -24.28 -16.84
C LEU A 602 15.24 -25.59 -16.50
N THR A 603 16.57 -25.52 -16.42
CA THR A 603 17.45 -26.62 -16.02
C THR A 603 18.30 -26.24 -14.81
N THR A 604 18.82 -27.22 -14.09
CA THR A 604 19.77 -26.97 -12.98
C THR A 604 20.98 -26.18 -13.43
N ASP A 605 21.51 -26.47 -14.63
CA ASP A 605 22.60 -25.71 -15.24
C ASP A 605 22.20 -24.25 -15.51
N SER A 606 21.00 -23.98 -16.00
CA SER A 606 20.55 -22.62 -16.28
C SER A 606 20.47 -21.76 -15.01
N ILE A 607 20.07 -22.34 -13.89
CA ILE A 607 20.01 -21.67 -12.60
C ILE A 607 21.41 -21.48 -11.99
N ARG A 608 22.28 -22.51 -12.11
CA ARG A 608 23.68 -22.43 -11.71
C ARG A 608 24.39 -21.28 -12.44
N ASP A 609 24.25 -21.24 -13.76
CA ASP A 609 24.93 -20.26 -14.60
C ASP A 609 24.41 -18.84 -14.36
N PHE A 610 23.10 -18.69 -14.10
CA PHE A 610 22.53 -17.41 -13.67
C PHE A 610 23.07 -16.97 -12.29
N CYS A 611 23.15 -17.89 -11.32
CA CYS A 611 23.73 -17.60 -10.02
C CYS A 611 25.23 -17.19 -10.14
N ARG A 612 25.98 -17.84 -11.05
CA ARG A 612 27.35 -17.48 -11.35
C ARG A 612 27.46 -16.07 -11.94
N GLN A 613 26.58 -15.68 -12.86
CA GLN A 613 26.54 -14.33 -13.40
C GLN A 613 26.24 -13.29 -12.32
N LEU A 614 25.27 -13.56 -11.44
CA LEU A 614 24.92 -12.68 -10.33
C LEU A 614 26.11 -12.46 -9.37
N THR A 615 26.87 -13.50 -9.08
CA THR A 615 28.00 -13.44 -8.14
C THR A 615 29.31 -12.96 -8.79
N ALA A 616 29.46 -13.06 -10.11
CA ALA A 616 30.67 -12.69 -10.85
C ALA A 616 31.02 -11.19 -10.77
N SER A 617 30.02 -10.33 -10.58
CA SER A 617 30.25 -8.88 -10.39
C SER A 617 31.08 -8.56 -9.15
N GLY A 618 31.05 -9.44 -8.15
CA GLY A 618 31.67 -9.22 -6.84
C GLY A 618 30.98 -8.16 -5.98
N ASN A 619 29.85 -7.60 -6.43
CA ASN A 619 29.08 -6.61 -5.68
C ASN A 619 28.37 -7.28 -4.51
N ARG A 620 28.69 -6.82 -3.30
CA ARG A 620 28.14 -7.37 -2.07
C ARG A 620 28.05 -6.28 -0.99
N ILE A 621 26.84 -5.90 -0.66
CA ILE A 621 26.57 -4.89 0.36
C ILE A 621 25.98 -5.58 1.58
N GLN A 622 26.65 -5.50 2.71
CA GLN A 622 26.21 -6.08 3.97
C GLN A 622 25.99 -4.99 5.00
N VAL A 623 24.81 -5.03 5.63
CA VAL A 623 24.51 -4.20 6.80
C VAL A 623 24.05 -5.10 7.93
N THR A 624 24.71 -4.97 9.08
CA THR A 624 24.39 -5.72 10.29
C THR A 624 24.24 -4.75 11.46
N MET A 625 23.14 -4.89 12.19
CA MET A 625 22.90 -4.23 13.48
C MET A 625 22.91 -5.30 14.56
N LYS A 626 23.74 -5.09 15.61
CA LYS A 626 23.85 -5.96 16.78
C LYS A 626 23.38 -5.23 18.05
#